data_322cc0ffb204f4c501090515493dccee
#
_entry.id   322cc0ffb204f4c501090515493dccee
#
_cell.length_a   1.000
_cell.length_b   1.000
_cell.length_c   1.000
_cell.angle_alpha   90.00
_cell.angle_beta   90.00
_cell.angle_gamma   90.00
#
_symmetry.space_group_name_H-M   'P 1'
#
loop_
_entity.id
_entity.type
_entity.pdbx_description
1 polymer ?
#
loop_
_entity_poly.entity_id
_entity_poly.type
_entity_poly.pdbx_seq_one_letter_code
_entity_poly.pdbx_strand_id
1 'polypeptide(L)'
;MQPVYFIAGGYRLRRFVRESNGATRWNDRPAVNTHRPAVVAGSPVHPQLDCKPRFTMQLLIRLCLLTTLALTLLSGSVVCADKVDSERKRPNVILIMVDDLGYGDLSCYGSRKIRTPVLDTMASEGVRLTDFYAGCTVCTPSRMALLTGSYPVRVGWRGGVVGYGIKPTNGLAPEALTMAEVFQSAGYATALIGKWHLGDDPTMLPMQQGFESTYYITQSNNQTQKLYRGDKLLQNPFDNRLLTEQFTTEAIRFIRAKQRQPFFLYLPLTAPHFPAQAHPEWRGKSSLGAYGDVVEELDHRLGQIFQTLRDSQLDQQTLVVFLSDNGPEPGQRRWAQSKPYRGLKWSSLEGGNRVPCIARWPGVIPPGRVVADLTAAIDWLPTLTRAAGIDLATSSQNRPKIDGVDVWQTLLGTPQQPHPRQHLLFWDGWG
;
A
#
# COMPACT_ATOMS: atom_id res chain seq x y z
N MET A 1 9.19 15.35 13.66
CA MET A 1 8.35 14.24 14.17
C MET A 1 6.90 14.67 14.05
N GLN A 2 6.11 13.94 13.31
CA GLN A 2 4.68 14.22 13.12
C GLN A 2 3.85 13.54 14.22
N PRO A 3 2.74 14.12 14.68
CA PRO A 3 1.90 13.52 15.70
C PRO A 3 1.12 12.33 15.19
N VAL A 4 1.11 11.26 15.96
CA VAL A 4 0.28 10.06 15.75
C VAL A 4 -0.90 10.12 16.72
N TYR A 5 -2.12 9.92 16.21
CA TYR A 5 -3.35 9.97 17.00
C TYR A 5 -3.93 8.58 17.20
N PHE A 6 -4.32 8.26 18.44
CA PHE A 6 -4.99 7.01 18.82
C PHE A 6 -6.44 7.28 19.22
N ILE A 7 -7.36 6.45 18.74
CA ILE A 7 -8.75 6.41 19.22
C ILE A 7 -8.93 5.10 19.98
N ALA A 8 -9.08 5.17 21.31
CA ALA A 8 -9.55 4.08 22.13
C ALA A 8 -11.05 4.26 22.33
N GLY A 9 -11.83 3.20 22.22
CA GLY A 9 -13.29 3.17 22.25
C GLY A 9 -13.89 4.08 23.32
N GLY A 10 -14.64 5.09 22.89
CA GLY A 10 -15.29 6.11 23.73
C GLY A 10 -14.73 7.53 23.50
N TYR A 11 -15.28 8.20 22.54
CA TYR A 11 -15.23 9.64 22.20
C TYR A 11 -14.35 10.57 23.05
N ARG A 12 -13.01 10.52 22.90
CA ARG A 12 -12.11 11.65 23.20
C ARG A 12 -10.82 11.56 22.36
N LEU A 13 -10.58 12.56 21.51
CA LEU A 13 -9.30 12.79 20.84
C LEU A 13 -8.24 13.21 21.88
N ARG A 14 -7.17 12.44 22.02
CA ARG A 14 -6.01 12.81 22.86
C ARG A 14 -4.79 13.04 21.98
N ARG A 15 -4.12 14.17 22.19
CA ARG A 15 -2.89 14.57 21.48
C ARG A 15 -1.67 14.04 22.23
N PHE A 16 -0.80 13.34 21.54
CA PHE A 16 0.47 12.86 22.09
C PHE A 16 1.61 13.81 21.64
N VAL A 17 2.32 14.42 22.57
CA VAL A 17 3.52 15.23 22.29
C VAL A 17 4.68 14.59 23.03
N ARG A 18 5.73 14.22 22.32
CA ARG A 18 6.96 13.65 22.90
C ARG A 18 7.97 14.77 23.09
N GLU A 19 8.34 15.04 24.33
CA GLU A 19 9.45 15.95 24.66
C GLU A 19 10.79 15.21 24.64
N SER A 20 11.87 15.96 24.43
CA SER A 20 13.23 15.45 24.19
C SER A 20 13.89 14.73 25.38
N ASN A 21 13.27 14.69 26.53
CA ASN A 21 13.86 14.21 27.82
C ASN A 21 13.21 12.94 28.35
N GLY A 22 12.38 12.23 27.60
CA GLY A 22 11.87 10.91 28.00
C GLY A 22 10.75 10.88 29.04
N ALA A 23 10.25 12.04 29.52
CA ALA A 23 9.15 12.11 30.49
C ALA A 23 7.82 12.42 29.79
N THR A 24 6.78 11.66 30.12
CA THR A 24 5.41 11.87 29.61
C THR A 24 4.57 12.59 30.64
N ARG A 25 4.04 13.76 30.31
CA ARG A 25 2.98 14.44 31.06
C ARG A 25 1.74 14.66 30.21
N TRP A 26 0.57 14.49 30.81
CA TRP A 26 -0.72 14.81 30.24
C TRP A 26 -1.05 16.28 30.49
N ASN A 27 -1.53 17.00 29.48
CA ASN A 27 -1.92 18.39 29.60
C ASN A 27 -3.37 18.57 29.15
N ASP A 28 -4.25 18.83 30.13
CA ASP A 28 -5.68 19.13 29.90
C ASP A 28 -5.85 20.65 29.91
N ARG A 29 -5.72 21.34 28.78
CA ARG A 29 -6.24 22.68 28.61
C ARG A 29 -6.93 22.86 27.27
N PRO A 30 -8.12 23.51 27.23
CA PRO A 30 -8.81 23.81 25.98
C PRO A 30 -8.15 25.05 25.31
N ALA A 31 -8.05 25.01 23.99
CA ALA A 31 -7.56 26.10 23.17
C ALA A 31 -8.65 27.19 23.01
N VAL A 32 -8.37 28.38 23.47
CA VAL A 32 -9.16 29.60 23.22
C VAL A 32 -8.60 30.29 21.98
N ASN A 33 -9.51 30.63 21.09
CA ASN A 33 -9.25 31.26 19.80
C ASN A 33 -9.47 32.77 19.94
N THR A 34 -8.45 33.59 19.72
CA THR A 34 -8.61 35.02 19.39
C THR A 34 -7.41 35.49 18.58
N HIS A 35 -7.63 36.02 17.36
CA HIS A 35 -7.12 37.31 16.95
C HIS A 35 -7.53 37.73 15.54
N ARG A 36 -8.11 38.91 15.46
CA ARG A 36 -8.40 39.68 14.25
C ARG A 36 -7.20 40.57 13.87
N PRO A 37 -7.09 40.97 12.58
CA PRO A 37 -5.97 41.78 12.12
C PRO A 37 -6.25 43.28 12.23
N ALA A 38 -5.18 44.06 12.39
CA ALA A 38 -5.20 45.51 12.31
C ALA A 38 -4.74 45.99 10.91
N VAL A 39 -5.51 46.91 10.37
CA VAL A 39 -5.24 47.66 9.12
C VAL A 39 -4.44 48.91 9.49
N VAL A 40 -3.39 49.22 8.72
CA VAL A 40 -2.80 50.60 8.71
C VAL A 40 -2.61 51.04 7.26
N ALA A 41 -3.25 52.16 6.94
CA ALA A 41 -3.13 52.87 5.67
C ALA A 41 -2.02 53.97 5.78
N GLY A 42 -1.41 54.29 4.65
CA GLY A 42 -0.51 55.40 4.52
C GLY A 42 -0.03 55.61 3.09
N SER A 43 -0.65 56.56 2.39
CA SER A 43 -0.11 57.25 1.21
C SER A 43 0.45 58.60 1.67
N PRO A 44 1.02 59.47 0.86
CA PRO A 44 1.59 59.45 -0.52
C PRO A 44 2.94 60.21 -0.61
N VAL A 45 3.51 60.38 -1.79
CA VAL A 45 3.98 61.68 -2.40
C VAL A 45 4.79 61.38 -3.67
N HIS A 46 4.38 62.01 -4.78
CA HIS A 46 5.15 62.11 -6.02
C HIS A 46 6.25 63.16 -5.96
N PRO A 47 7.28 63.08 -6.78
CA PRO A 47 7.60 64.18 -7.68
C PRO A 47 7.78 63.75 -9.12
N GLN A 48 7.27 64.60 -10.03
CA GLN A 48 7.50 64.59 -11.48
C GLN A 48 8.98 64.89 -11.82
N LEU A 49 9.52 64.19 -12.76
CA LEU A 49 10.64 64.60 -13.54
C LEU A 49 10.42 64.29 -15.02
N ASP A 50 10.24 65.35 -15.80
CA ASP A 50 10.28 65.33 -17.25
C ASP A 50 11.67 64.97 -17.79
N CYS A 51 11.75 63.90 -18.58
CA CYS A 51 12.84 63.72 -19.55
C CYS A 51 12.38 62.91 -20.73
N LYS A 52 12.24 63.55 -21.87
CA LYS A 52 12.06 62.90 -23.17
C LYS A 52 13.44 62.42 -23.69
N PRO A 53 13.57 61.17 -24.10
CA PRO A 53 14.53 60.78 -25.13
C PRO A 53 13.80 60.31 -26.40
N ARG A 54 14.21 60.89 -27.50
CA ARG A 54 13.91 60.37 -28.86
C ARG A 54 14.52 59.01 -29.05
N PHE A 55 13.78 57.94 -28.89
CA PHE A 55 14.19 56.62 -29.35
C PHE A 55 13.75 56.44 -30.80
N THR A 56 14.68 56.11 -31.67
CA THR A 56 14.43 55.85 -33.07
C THR A 56 13.63 54.57 -33.25
N MET A 57 12.60 54.56 -34.08
CA MET A 57 11.65 53.47 -34.40
C MET A 57 12.35 52.14 -34.76
N GLN A 58 13.59 52.23 -35.26
CA GLN A 58 14.41 51.05 -35.59
C GLN A 58 14.89 50.24 -34.37
N LEU A 59 15.08 50.89 -33.20
CA LEU A 59 15.48 50.21 -31.96
C LEU A 59 14.32 49.44 -31.35
N LEU A 60 13.08 49.98 -31.44
CA LEU A 60 11.84 49.32 -30.97
C LEU A 60 11.55 48.07 -31.80
N ILE A 61 11.69 48.10 -33.11
CA ILE A 61 11.47 46.93 -34.00
C ILE A 61 12.49 45.82 -33.70
N ARG A 62 13.75 46.15 -33.43
CA ARG A 62 14.79 45.15 -33.06
C ARG A 62 14.52 44.55 -31.66
N LEU A 63 14.03 45.36 -30.72
CA LEU A 63 13.70 44.89 -29.39
C LEU A 63 12.45 43.96 -29.43
N CYS A 64 11.40 44.28 -30.20
CA CYS A 64 10.24 43.45 -30.40
C CYS A 64 10.57 42.10 -31.09
N LEU A 65 11.48 42.09 -32.08
CA LEU A 65 11.90 40.86 -32.75
C LEU A 65 12.75 39.96 -31.83
N LEU A 66 13.56 40.52 -30.95
CA LEU A 66 14.35 39.78 -29.99
C LEU A 66 13.47 39.21 -28.84
N THR A 67 12.46 39.96 -28.41
CA THR A 67 11.51 39.47 -27.36
C THR A 67 10.58 38.38 -27.89
N THR A 68 10.11 38.48 -29.15
CA THR A 68 9.31 37.41 -29.77
C THR A 68 10.12 36.14 -30.00
N LEU A 69 11.41 36.26 -30.41
CA LEU A 69 12.29 35.09 -30.55
C LEU A 69 12.64 34.46 -29.19
N ALA A 70 12.81 35.25 -28.13
CA ALA A 70 13.04 34.77 -26.79
C ALA A 70 11.77 34.10 -26.21
N LEU A 71 10.55 34.62 -26.45
CA LEU A 71 9.31 34.00 -26.03
C LEU A 71 9.03 32.67 -26.75
N THR A 72 9.38 32.55 -28.05
CA THR A 72 9.22 31.30 -28.79
C THR A 72 10.23 30.21 -28.33
N LEU A 73 11.42 30.60 -27.89
CA LEU A 73 12.39 29.67 -27.30
C LEU A 73 12.03 29.23 -25.88
N LEU A 74 11.37 30.07 -25.08
CA LEU A 74 10.85 29.67 -23.75
C LEU A 74 9.56 28.84 -23.84
N SER A 75 8.76 28.99 -24.89
CA SER A 75 7.53 28.19 -25.07
C SER A 75 7.82 26.77 -25.53
N GLY A 76 9.00 26.50 -26.08
CA GLY A 76 9.40 25.16 -26.53
C GLY A 76 9.77 24.19 -25.41
N SER A 77 9.99 24.67 -24.17
CA SER A 77 10.46 23.84 -23.07
C SER A 77 9.36 23.29 -22.16
N VAL A 78 8.11 23.71 -22.31
CA VAL A 78 7.00 23.29 -21.44
C VAL A 78 6.19 22.11 -22.02
N VAL A 79 6.34 21.82 -23.34
CA VAL A 79 5.53 20.78 -24.02
C VAL A 79 6.22 19.39 -23.99
N CYS A 80 7.45 19.28 -23.49
CA CYS A 80 8.18 17.99 -23.49
C CYS A 80 7.91 17.11 -22.26
N ALA A 81 7.29 17.60 -21.20
CA ALA A 81 7.04 16.79 -19.99
C ALA A 81 5.84 15.83 -20.15
N ASP A 82 4.81 16.21 -20.94
CA ASP A 82 3.61 15.38 -21.09
C ASP A 82 3.68 14.32 -22.21
N LYS A 83 4.64 14.43 -23.14
CA LYS A 83 4.79 13.44 -24.23
C LYS A 83 5.66 12.23 -23.89
N VAL A 84 6.45 12.29 -22.83
CA VAL A 84 7.28 11.13 -22.42
C VAL A 84 6.46 10.04 -21.73
N ASP A 85 5.28 10.37 -21.21
CA ASP A 85 4.44 9.41 -20.47
C ASP A 85 3.48 8.61 -21.40
N SER A 86 3.23 9.04 -22.63
CA SER A 86 2.26 8.41 -23.53
C SER A 86 2.79 7.17 -24.29
N GLU A 87 4.10 6.92 -24.29
CA GLU A 87 4.71 5.71 -24.89
C GLU A 87 5.07 4.62 -23.88
N ARG A 88 4.95 4.89 -22.57
CA ARG A 88 5.19 3.89 -21.55
C ARG A 88 4.04 2.88 -21.55
N LYS A 89 4.31 1.63 -21.93
CA LYS A 89 3.32 0.55 -21.78
C LYS A 89 2.82 0.54 -20.33
N ARG A 90 1.50 0.42 -20.15
CA ARG A 90 0.89 0.31 -18.82
C ARG A 90 1.56 -0.82 -18.02
N PRO A 91 2.03 -0.58 -16.78
CA PRO A 91 2.71 -1.59 -16.00
C PRO A 91 1.77 -2.71 -15.59
N ASN A 92 2.30 -3.90 -15.43
CA ASN A 92 1.67 -4.91 -14.60
C ASN A 92 1.81 -4.52 -13.13
N VAL A 93 0.85 -4.92 -12.31
CA VAL A 93 0.90 -4.70 -10.86
C VAL A 93 0.70 -6.02 -10.14
N ILE A 94 1.64 -6.36 -9.25
CA ILE A 94 1.52 -7.50 -8.33
C ILE A 94 1.53 -6.94 -6.92
N LEU A 95 0.43 -7.14 -6.19
CA LEU A 95 0.25 -6.75 -4.80
C LEU A 95 0.26 -8.01 -3.93
N ILE A 96 1.37 -8.25 -3.26
CA ILE A 96 1.59 -9.41 -2.39
C ILE A 96 1.30 -8.98 -0.95
N MET A 97 0.30 -9.60 -0.33
CA MET A 97 0.02 -9.42 1.09
C MET A 97 0.24 -10.75 1.81
N VAL A 98 0.99 -10.73 2.90
CA VAL A 98 1.17 -11.89 3.78
C VAL A 98 0.38 -11.69 5.06
N ASP A 99 0.12 -12.78 5.78
CA ASP A 99 -0.82 -12.85 6.90
C ASP A 99 -0.07 -13.03 8.23
N ASP A 100 -0.16 -12.07 9.13
CA ASP A 100 0.48 -12.09 10.47
C ASP A 100 2.03 -12.06 10.47
N LEU A 101 2.67 -11.45 9.47
CA LEU A 101 4.13 -11.32 9.45
C LEU A 101 4.56 -10.11 10.28
N GLY A 102 5.44 -10.35 11.26
CA GLY A 102 5.97 -9.29 12.11
C GLY A 102 6.98 -8.37 11.42
N TYR A 103 7.10 -7.13 11.90
CA TYR A 103 8.04 -6.14 11.36
C TYR A 103 9.49 -6.66 11.29
N GLY A 104 9.95 -7.36 12.34
CA GLY A 104 11.31 -7.85 12.46
C GLY A 104 11.53 -9.28 11.93
N ASP A 105 10.62 -9.83 11.15
CA ASP A 105 10.73 -11.22 10.68
C ASP A 105 11.51 -11.36 9.35
N LEU A 106 11.71 -10.27 8.61
CA LEU A 106 12.52 -10.28 7.39
C LEU A 106 13.97 -9.85 7.66
N SER A 107 14.94 -10.43 6.94
CA SER A 107 16.36 -10.08 7.08
C SER A 107 16.61 -8.60 6.83
N CYS A 108 16.01 -8.01 5.77
CA CYS A 108 16.10 -6.58 5.46
C CYS A 108 15.42 -5.67 6.49
N TYR A 109 14.59 -6.21 7.40
CA TYR A 109 14.00 -5.52 8.55
C TYR A 109 14.68 -5.90 9.88
N GLY A 110 15.80 -6.63 9.84
CA GLY A 110 16.66 -6.89 11.00
C GLY A 110 16.55 -8.29 11.61
N SER A 111 15.82 -9.21 10.99
CA SER A 111 15.86 -10.62 11.40
C SER A 111 17.26 -11.20 11.23
N ARG A 112 17.75 -11.86 12.28
CA ARG A 112 19.02 -12.60 12.24
C ARG A 112 18.83 -14.11 12.28
N LYS A 113 17.58 -14.56 12.37
CA LYS A 113 17.24 -15.98 12.56
C LYS A 113 16.46 -16.56 11.41
N ILE A 114 15.68 -15.75 10.71
CA ILE A 114 14.94 -16.10 9.49
C ILE A 114 15.70 -15.53 8.30
N ARG A 115 15.90 -16.33 7.26
CA ARG A 115 16.62 -15.94 6.06
C ARG A 115 15.62 -15.65 4.94
N THR A 116 15.64 -14.41 4.42
CA THR A 116 14.74 -13.97 3.36
C THR A 116 15.51 -13.30 2.21
N PRO A 117 16.44 -14.03 1.55
CA PRO A 117 17.34 -13.45 0.54
C PRO A 117 16.62 -12.89 -0.68
N VAL A 118 15.44 -13.42 -1.03
CA VAL A 118 14.63 -12.93 -2.16
C VAL A 118 14.02 -11.57 -1.81
N LEU A 119 13.44 -11.41 -0.63
CA LEU A 119 12.90 -10.14 -0.15
C LEU A 119 14.01 -9.12 0.15
N ASP A 120 15.20 -9.57 0.58
CA ASP A 120 16.36 -8.70 0.72
C ASP A 120 16.80 -8.15 -0.65
N THR A 121 16.81 -8.99 -1.69
CA THR A 121 17.06 -8.56 -3.07
C THR A 121 15.98 -7.59 -3.55
N MET A 122 14.70 -7.89 -3.31
CA MET A 122 13.59 -6.99 -3.65
C MET A 122 13.77 -5.61 -3.00
N ALA A 123 14.18 -5.58 -1.73
CA ALA A 123 14.43 -4.33 -0.99
C ALA A 123 15.65 -3.56 -1.55
N SER A 124 16.71 -4.27 -1.95
CA SER A 124 17.91 -3.66 -2.53
C SER A 124 17.69 -3.15 -3.96
N GLU A 125 16.78 -3.74 -4.73
CA GLU A 125 16.41 -3.34 -6.08
C GLU A 125 15.24 -2.34 -6.13
N GLY A 126 14.68 -1.99 -4.98
CA GLY A 126 13.53 -1.09 -4.86
C GLY A 126 13.61 -0.18 -3.65
N VAL A 127 12.48 0.01 -2.98
CA VAL A 127 12.33 0.86 -1.80
C VAL A 127 11.75 0.07 -0.63
N ARG A 128 12.34 0.22 0.55
CA ARG A 128 11.87 -0.32 1.83
C ARG A 128 11.23 0.80 2.65
N LEU A 129 9.96 0.64 3.02
CA LEU A 129 9.20 1.60 3.81
C LEU A 129 9.32 1.21 5.29
N THR A 130 9.95 2.06 6.12
CA THR A 130 10.15 1.75 7.55
C THR A 130 9.01 2.25 8.44
N ASP A 131 8.24 3.23 7.96
CA ASP A 131 7.11 3.83 8.64
C ASP A 131 5.81 3.55 7.86
N PHE A 132 5.64 2.27 7.50
CA PHE A 132 4.44 1.77 6.84
C PHE A 132 3.49 1.11 7.84
N TYR A 133 2.22 1.44 7.71
CA TYR A 133 1.18 0.97 8.61
C TYR A 133 0.09 0.19 7.88
N ALA A 134 -0.26 -0.96 8.43
CA ALA A 134 -1.41 -1.75 8.02
C ALA A 134 -2.72 -0.97 8.20
N GLY A 135 -3.77 -1.37 7.50
CA GLY A 135 -5.07 -0.72 7.58
C GLY A 135 -5.80 -0.92 8.91
N CYS A 136 -5.41 -1.96 9.65
CA CYS A 136 -5.90 -2.30 10.98
C CYS A 136 -4.96 -3.32 11.63
N THR A 137 -5.16 -3.60 12.91
CA THR A 137 -4.39 -4.60 13.67
C THR A 137 -4.82 -6.05 13.43
N VAL A 138 -5.80 -6.29 12.53
CA VAL A 138 -6.35 -7.61 12.20
C VAL A 138 -6.74 -7.73 10.73
N CYS A 139 -6.83 -8.98 10.25
CA CYS A 139 -6.92 -9.33 8.82
C CYS A 139 -8.06 -8.66 8.04
N THR A 140 -9.33 -8.91 8.39
CA THR A 140 -10.49 -8.45 7.60
C THR A 140 -10.48 -6.93 7.37
N PRO A 141 -10.44 -6.07 8.41
CA PRO A 141 -10.43 -4.62 8.18
C PRO A 141 -9.16 -4.13 7.49
N SER A 142 -8.00 -4.76 7.71
CA SER A 142 -6.77 -4.39 7.00
C SER A 142 -6.87 -4.68 5.50
N ARG A 143 -7.47 -5.79 5.11
CA ARG A 143 -7.74 -6.15 3.70
C ARG A 143 -8.80 -5.23 3.08
N MET A 144 -9.87 -4.86 3.83
CA MET A 144 -10.83 -3.83 3.42
C MET A 144 -10.11 -2.52 3.11
N ALA A 145 -9.28 -2.05 4.04
CA ALA A 145 -8.54 -0.80 3.89
C ALA A 145 -7.62 -0.79 2.66
N LEU A 146 -6.85 -1.86 2.46
CA LEU A 146 -5.95 -1.98 1.31
C LEU A 146 -6.70 -1.93 -0.01
N LEU A 147 -7.74 -2.76 -0.15
CA LEU A 147 -8.45 -2.90 -1.43
C LEU A 147 -9.33 -1.70 -1.77
N THR A 148 -9.83 -0.96 -0.77
CA THR A 148 -10.73 0.18 -1.00
C THR A 148 -10.05 1.54 -0.90
N GLY A 149 -8.80 1.61 -0.40
CA GLY A 149 -8.13 2.88 -0.13
C GLY A 149 -8.84 3.72 0.93
N SER A 150 -9.67 3.10 1.77
CA SER A 150 -10.52 3.80 2.75
C SER A 150 -10.34 3.19 4.14
N TYR A 151 -10.57 4.01 5.16
CA TYR A 151 -10.62 3.46 6.52
C TYR A 151 -11.72 2.39 6.64
N PRO A 152 -11.47 1.27 7.34
CA PRO A 152 -12.42 0.14 7.41
C PRO A 152 -13.83 0.53 7.87
N VAL A 153 -13.92 1.45 8.82
CA VAL A 153 -15.21 1.95 9.35
C VAL A 153 -16.06 2.68 8.29
N ARG A 154 -15.42 3.25 7.26
CA ARG A 154 -16.12 3.92 6.14
C ARG A 154 -16.79 2.91 5.22
N VAL A 155 -16.21 1.74 5.07
CA VAL A 155 -16.73 0.65 4.23
C VAL A 155 -17.49 -0.42 5.02
N GLY A 156 -18.01 -0.05 6.19
CA GLY A 156 -18.95 -0.85 6.94
C GLY A 156 -18.39 -1.69 8.07
N TRP A 157 -17.07 -1.71 8.31
CA TRP A 157 -16.50 -2.47 9.42
C TRP A 157 -16.92 -1.90 10.79
N ARG A 158 -17.20 -2.81 11.76
CA ARG A 158 -17.67 -2.45 13.10
C ARG A 158 -16.94 -3.21 14.22
N GLY A 159 -15.84 -3.89 13.89
CA GLY A 159 -15.04 -4.69 14.82
C GLY A 159 -14.97 -6.17 14.43
N GLY A 160 -13.92 -6.87 14.84
CA GLY A 160 -13.68 -8.28 14.58
C GLY A 160 -13.19 -8.61 13.17
N VAL A 161 -13.13 -9.89 12.87
CA VAL A 161 -12.80 -10.43 11.54
C VAL A 161 -13.91 -11.38 11.09
N VAL A 162 -14.05 -11.61 9.79
CA VAL A 162 -15.00 -12.58 9.23
C VAL A 162 -14.77 -13.95 9.87
N GLY A 163 -15.82 -14.55 10.40
CA GLY A 163 -15.76 -15.83 11.14
C GLY A 163 -15.37 -15.68 12.62
N TYR A 164 -14.98 -14.47 13.08
CA TYR A 164 -14.74 -14.19 14.51
C TYR A 164 -15.10 -12.72 14.81
N GLY A 165 -16.26 -12.50 15.42
CA GLY A 165 -16.84 -11.17 15.67
C GLY A 165 -17.67 -10.63 14.51
N ILE A 166 -17.41 -11.05 13.26
CA ILE A 166 -18.21 -10.74 12.08
C ILE A 166 -18.80 -12.05 11.52
N LYS A 167 -20.10 -12.08 11.24
CA LYS A 167 -20.71 -13.22 10.53
C LYS A 167 -20.10 -13.33 9.13
N PRO A 168 -19.87 -14.54 8.59
CA PRO A 168 -19.34 -14.72 7.24
C PRO A 168 -20.12 -14.00 6.13
N THR A 169 -21.43 -13.82 6.34
CA THR A 169 -22.33 -13.08 5.44
C THR A 169 -22.26 -11.55 5.55
N ASN A 170 -21.43 -11.00 6.44
CA ASN A 170 -21.32 -9.56 6.70
C ASN A 170 -19.86 -9.10 6.43
N GLY A 171 -19.40 -9.25 5.20
CA GLY A 171 -18.07 -8.86 4.78
C GLY A 171 -17.99 -7.44 4.22
N LEU A 172 -17.19 -7.29 3.16
CA LEU A 172 -17.08 -6.04 2.42
C LEU A 172 -18.39 -5.76 1.69
N ALA A 173 -18.95 -4.57 1.90
CA ALA A 173 -20.18 -4.15 1.23
C ALA A 173 -19.99 -4.15 -0.30
N PRO A 174 -20.97 -4.67 -1.07
CA PRO A 174 -20.87 -4.71 -2.54
C PRO A 174 -20.71 -3.33 -3.20
N GLU A 175 -21.16 -2.26 -2.53
CA GLU A 175 -21.05 -0.88 -3.00
C GLU A 175 -19.65 -0.28 -2.79
N ALA A 176 -18.80 -0.91 -2.01
CA ALA A 176 -17.43 -0.45 -1.81
C ALA A 176 -16.64 -0.58 -3.11
N LEU A 177 -15.99 0.52 -3.54
CA LEU A 177 -15.11 0.48 -4.70
C LEU A 177 -13.82 -0.23 -4.33
N THR A 178 -13.49 -1.30 -5.06
CA THR A 178 -12.25 -2.03 -4.85
C THR A 178 -11.17 -1.63 -5.86
N MET A 179 -9.92 -1.82 -5.49
CA MET A 179 -8.77 -1.68 -6.38
C MET A 179 -8.92 -2.55 -7.64
N ALA A 180 -9.46 -3.77 -7.51
CA ALA A 180 -9.66 -4.66 -8.63
C ALA A 180 -10.69 -4.12 -9.64
N GLU A 181 -11.81 -3.54 -9.17
CA GLU A 181 -12.80 -2.90 -10.05
C GLU A 181 -12.19 -1.72 -10.81
N VAL A 182 -11.34 -0.92 -10.15
CA VAL A 182 -10.64 0.21 -10.79
C VAL A 182 -9.69 -0.28 -11.89
N PHE A 183 -8.88 -1.30 -11.60
CA PHE A 183 -7.97 -1.87 -12.59
C PHE A 183 -8.74 -2.57 -13.73
N GLN A 184 -9.81 -3.31 -13.42
CA GLN A 184 -10.65 -3.97 -14.42
C GLN A 184 -11.29 -2.95 -15.36
N SER A 185 -11.87 -1.86 -14.83
CA SER A 185 -12.48 -0.79 -15.65
C SER A 185 -11.46 -0.10 -16.56
N ALA A 186 -10.19 -0.11 -16.18
CA ALA A 186 -9.08 0.38 -17.00
C ALA A 186 -8.54 -0.65 -18.01
N GLY A 187 -9.16 -1.83 -18.14
CA GLY A 187 -8.81 -2.87 -19.12
C GLY A 187 -7.64 -3.77 -18.69
N TYR A 188 -7.36 -3.87 -17.39
CA TYR A 188 -6.42 -4.84 -16.85
C TYR A 188 -7.10 -6.20 -16.69
N ALA A 189 -6.35 -7.28 -16.94
CA ALA A 189 -6.74 -8.60 -16.45
C ALA A 189 -6.53 -8.64 -14.93
N THR A 190 -7.56 -8.99 -14.17
CA THR A 190 -7.51 -8.97 -12.71
C THR A 190 -7.54 -10.38 -12.13
N ALA A 191 -6.71 -10.63 -11.11
CA ALA A 191 -6.71 -11.92 -10.42
C ALA A 191 -6.57 -11.75 -8.90
N LEU A 192 -7.29 -12.61 -8.16
CA LEU A 192 -7.07 -12.88 -6.74
C LEU A 192 -6.64 -14.31 -6.55
N ILE A 193 -5.46 -14.51 -5.94
CA ILE A 193 -4.92 -15.84 -5.66
C ILE A 193 -4.47 -15.89 -4.20
N GLY A 194 -5.24 -16.56 -3.32
CA GLY A 194 -4.94 -16.64 -1.91
C GLY A 194 -6.15 -16.49 -0.99
N LYS A 195 -5.96 -15.85 0.18
CA LYS A 195 -6.98 -15.64 1.20
C LYS A 195 -7.85 -14.41 0.88
N TRP A 196 -9.17 -14.60 0.78
CA TRP A 196 -10.12 -13.49 0.61
C TRP A 196 -10.42 -12.77 1.92
N HIS A 197 -11.09 -13.43 2.84
CA HIS A 197 -11.46 -12.99 4.19
C HIS A 197 -12.31 -11.70 4.26
N LEU A 198 -13.12 -11.45 3.24
CA LEU A 198 -13.99 -10.27 3.14
C LEU A 198 -15.48 -10.62 2.95
N GLY A 199 -15.89 -11.82 3.35
CA GLY A 199 -17.25 -12.32 3.32
C GLY A 199 -17.43 -13.53 2.41
N ASP A 200 -18.44 -14.36 2.76
CA ASP A 200 -18.80 -15.62 2.07
C ASP A 200 -20.16 -15.52 1.38
N ASP A 201 -20.88 -14.40 1.54
CA ASP A 201 -22.11 -14.15 0.78
C ASP A 201 -21.80 -14.11 -0.72
N PRO A 202 -22.63 -14.72 -1.59
CA PRO A 202 -22.40 -14.69 -3.04
C PRO A 202 -22.14 -13.31 -3.63
N THR A 203 -22.74 -12.24 -3.08
CA THR A 203 -22.56 -10.87 -3.52
C THR A 203 -21.23 -10.23 -3.08
N MET A 204 -20.55 -10.86 -2.11
CA MET A 204 -19.29 -10.40 -1.52
C MET A 204 -18.07 -11.18 -2.00
N LEU A 205 -18.26 -12.21 -2.84
CA LEU A 205 -17.17 -13.03 -3.35
C LEU A 205 -16.23 -12.23 -4.26
N PRO A 206 -14.95 -12.62 -4.39
CA PRO A 206 -13.98 -11.81 -5.13
C PRO A 206 -14.36 -11.57 -6.59
N MET A 207 -15.10 -12.48 -7.25
CA MET A 207 -15.58 -12.28 -8.61
C MET A 207 -16.58 -11.10 -8.71
N GLN A 208 -17.32 -10.80 -7.64
CA GLN A 208 -18.24 -9.66 -7.57
C GLN A 208 -17.53 -8.36 -7.20
N GLN A 209 -16.25 -8.42 -6.87
CA GLN A 209 -15.43 -7.31 -6.42
C GLN A 209 -14.30 -6.99 -7.43
N GLY A 210 -14.52 -7.29 -8.72
CA GLY A 210 -13.64 -6.88 -9.82
C GLY A 210 -12.51 -7.87 -10.17
N PHE A 211 -12.48 -9.09 -9.59
CA PHE A 211 -11.50 -10.10 -9.95
C PHE A 211 -12.05 -11.09 -10.99
N GLU A 212 -11.50 -11.09 -12.21
CA GLU A 212 -11.90 -11.99 -13.31
C GLU A 212 -11.41 -13.42 -13.10
N SER A 213 -10.24 -13.57 -12.49
CA SER A 213 -9.64 -14.87 -12.20
C SER A 213 -9.46 -15.03 -10.69
N THR A 214 -9.94 -16.14 -10.13
CA THR A 214 -9.82 -16.38 -8.69
C THR A 214 -9.40 -17.80 -8.37
N TYR A 215 -8.47 -17.94 -7.40
CA TYR A 215 -8.06 -19.20 -6.80
C TYR A 215 -7.84 -18.96 -5.31
N TYR A 216 -8.79 -19.36 -4.45
CA TYR A 216 -8.85 -18.74 -3.14
C TYR A 216 -9.52 -19.61 -2.06
N ILE A 217 -9.23 -19.24 -0.82
CA ILE A 217 -10.00 -19.63 0.36
C ILE A 217 -10.82 -18.43 0.86
N THR A 218 -12.05 -18.66 1.33
CA THR A 218 -12.98 -17.59 1.72
C THR A 218 -12.63 -16.93 3.05
N GLN A 219 -12.04 -17.67 3.98
CA GLN A 219 -11.67 -17.22 5.33
C GLN A 219 -10.19 -17.53 5.61
N SER A 220 -9.73 -17.44 6.87
CA SER A 220 -8.40 -17.88 7.26
C SER A 220 -8.24 -19.40 7.13
N ASN A 221 -7.00 -19.85 6.94
CA ASN A 221 -6.64 -21.27 6.81
C ASN A 221 -6.95 -22.12 8.05
N ASN A 222 -7.21 -21.52 9.21
CA ASN A 222 -7.70 -22.18 10.42
C ASN A 222 -9.24 -22.12 10.60
N GLN A 223 -9.94 -21.37 9.72
CA GLN A 223 -11.39 -21.17 9.80
C GLN A 223 -12.15 -21.90 8.69
N THR A 224 -11.51 -22.16 7.54
CA THR A 224 -12.09 -22.89 6.41
C THR A 224 -11.21 -24.04 6.00
N GLN A 225 -11.83 -25.05 5.35
CA GLN A 225 -11.14 -26.19 4.73
C GLN A 225 -11.37 -26.22 3.22
N LYS A 226 -11.98 -25.17 2.65
CA LYS A 226 -12.47 -25.16 1.27
C LYS A 226 -11.58 -24.26 0.40
N LEU A 227 -11.08 -24.80 -0.70
CA LEU A 227 -10.32 -24.10 -1.74
C LEU A 227 -11.14 -24.05 -3.02
N TYR A 228 -11.25 -22.87 -3.62
CA TYR A 228 -12.07 -22.59 -4.78
C TYR A 228 -11.25 -22.09 -5.97
N ARG A 229 -11.77 -22.32 -7.17
CA ARG A 229 -11.40 -21.62 -8.41
C ARG A 229 -12.68 -21.10 -9.05
N GLY A 230 -12.83 -19.78 -9.14
CA GLY A 230 -14.13 -19.19 -9.44
C GLY A 230 -15.16 -19.62 -8.39
N ASP A 231 -16.27 -20.12 -8.84
CA ASP A 231 -17.35 -20.71 -8.03
C ASP A 231 -17.15 -22.22 -7.75
N LYS A 232 -16.16 -22.85 -8.40
CA LYS A 232 -15.94 -24.29 -8.30
C LYS A 232 -15.10 -24.64 -7.06
N LEU A 233 -15.66 -25.45 -6.17
CA LEU A 233 -14.95 -26.09 -5.06
C LEU A 233 -13.94 -27.10 -5.61
N LEU A 234 -12.66 -26.93 -5.31
CA LEU A 234 -11.57 -27.83 -5.77
C LEU A 234 -11.14 -28.82 -4.70
N GLN A 235 -11.03 -28.37 -3.45
CA GLN A 235 -10.57 -29.17 -2.32
C GLN A 235 -11.42 -28.91 -1.09
N ASN A 236 -11.74 -29.99 -0.33
CA ASN A 236 -12.38 -29.95 0.98
C ASN A 236 -12.19 -31.31 1.67
N PRO A 237 -11.23 -31.45 2.62
CA PRO A 237 -10.31 -30.40 3.09
C PRO A 237 -9.15 -30.15 2.11
N PHE A 238 -8.59 -28.95 2.13
CA PHE A 238 -7.27 -28.69 1.56
C PHE A 238 -6.16 -29.08 2.53
N ASP A 239 -4.96 -29.31 2.02
CA ASP A 239 -3.77 -29.48 2.86
C ASP A 239 -3.10 -28.12 3.08
N ASN A 240 -3.14 -27.62 4.33
CA ASN A 240 -2.58 -26.32 4.70
C ASN A 240 -1.07 -26.20 4.39
N ARG A 241 -0.33 -27.32 4.42
CA ARG A 241 1.11 -27.36 4.13
C ARG A 241 1.42 -27.01 2.67
N LEU A 242 0.46 -27.20 1.78
CA LEU A 242 0.64 -27.00 0.34
C LEU A 242 0.11 -25.64 -0.15
N LEU A 243 -0.56 -24.84 0.68
CA LEU A 243 -1.23 -23.62 0.24
C LEU A 243 -0.25 -22.60 -0.37
N THR A 244 0.92 -22.36 0.26
CA THR A 244 1.90 -21.40 -0.25
C THR A 244 2.40 -21.81 -1.63
N GLU A 245 2.69 -23.09 -1.85
CA GLU A 245 3.06 -23.62 -3.15
C GLU A 245 1.92 -23.53 -4.17
N GLN A 246 0.71 -23.92 -3.79
CA GLN A 246 -0.46 -23.90 -4.69
C GLN A 246 -0.77 -22.47 -5.15
N PHE A 247 -0.75 -21.49 -4.23
CA PHE A 247 -1.00 -20.09 -4.57
C PHE A 247 0.10 -19.51 -5.47
N THR A 248 1.38 -19.80 -5.20
CA THR A 248 2.47 -19.33 -6.04
C THR A 248 2.50 -19.99 -7.41
N THR A 249 2.20 -21.28 -7.50
CA THR A 249 2.06 -22.00 -8.77
C THR A 249 0.93 -21.41 -9.62
N GLU A 250 -0.21 -21.12 -9.00
CA GLU A 250 -1.34 -20.50 -9.69
C GLU A 250 -1.02 -19.06 -10.14
N ALA A 251 -0.29 -18.28 -9.32
CA ALA A 251 0.19 -16.95 -9.68
C ALA A 251 1.12 -17.00 -10.91
N ILE A 252 2.04 -17.94 -10.94
CA ILE A 252 2.95 -18.17 -12.07
C ILE A 252 2.14 -18.55 -13.33
N ARG A 253 1.14 -19.43 -13.20
CA ARG A 253 0.25 -19.79 -14.30
C ARG A 253 -0.49 -18.56 -14.84
N PHE A 254 -1.03 -17.72 -13.98
CA PHE A 254 -1.70 -16.48 -14.36
C PHE A 254 -0.76 -15.51 -15.09
N ILE A 255 0.42 -15.24 -14.53
CA ILE A 255 1.43 -14.36 -15.15
C ILE A 255 1.78 -14.83 -16.56
N ARG A 256 2.06 -16.12 -16.73
CA ARG A 256 2.37 -16.71 -18.05
C ARG A 256 1.20 -16.60 -19.03
N ALA A 257 -0.04 -16.74 -18.57
CA ALA A 257 -1.22 -16.62 -19.42
C ALA A 257 -1.50 -15.17 -19.86
N LYS A 258 -1.05 -14.17 -19.08
CA LYS A 258 -1.37 -12.74 -19.29
C LYS A 258 -0.19 -11.89 -19.80
N GLN A 259 0.84 -12.50 -20.40
CA GLN A 259 2.05 -11.79 -20.87
C GLN A 259 1.80 -10.67 -21.89
N ARG A 260 0.67 -10.70 -22.61
CA ARG A 260 0.39 -9.78 -23.72
C ARG A 260 -0.57 -8.64 -23.37
N GLN A 261 -1.09 -8.60 -22.12
CA GLN A 261 -1.99 -7.55 -21.66
C GLN A 261 -1.59 -7.12 -20.25
N PRO A 262 -1.84 -5.87 -19.85
CA PRO A 262 -1.55 -5.46 -18.49
C PRO A 262 -2.44 -6.25 -17.52
N PHE A 263 -1.87 -6.58 -16.34
CA PHE A 263 -2.60 -7.30 -15.30
C PHE A 263 -2.39 -6.69 -13.92
N PHE A 264 -3.42 -6.86 -13.09
CA PHE A 264 -3.39 -6.63 -11.65
C PHE A 264 -3.58 -7.97 -10.94
N LEU A 265 -2.54 -8.41 -10.24
CA LEU A 265 -2.56 -9.62 -9.42
C LEU A 265 -2.52 -9.25 -7.94
N TYR A 266 -3.60 -9.48 -7.22
CA TYR A 266 -3.62 -9.49 -5.77
C TYR A 266 -3.31 -10.91 -5.28
N LEU A 267 -2.18 -11.05 -4.55
CA LEU A 267 -1.66 -12.32 -4.05
C LEU A 267 -1.66 -12.32 -2.51
N PRO A 268 -2.84 -12.45 -1.86
CA PRO A 268 -2.96 -12.50 -0.41
C PRO A 268 -2.66 -13.90 0.12
N LEU A 269 -1.40 -14.16 0.42
CA LEU A 269 -0.95 -15.45 0.95
C LEU A 269 -1.43 -15.66 2.39
N THR A 270 -1.64 -16.92 2.78
CA THR A 270 -2.00 -17.28 4.15
C THR A 270 -0.78 -17.37 5.08
N ALA A 271 0.41 -17.53 4.53
CA ALA A 271 1.65 -17.62 5.30
C ALA A 271 2.03 -16.26 5.91
N PRO A 272 2.55 -16.20 7.14
CA PRO A 272 2.79 -17.29 8.08
C PRO A 272 1.70 -17.48 9.15
N HIS A 273 0.42 -17.14 8.87
CA HIS A 273 -0.71 -17.25 9.82
C HIS A 273 -0.80 -18.65 10.47
N PHE A 274 -1.26 -18.68 11.71
CA PHE A 274 -1.46 -19.93 12.46
C PHE A 274 -2.56 -20.81 11.84
N PRO A 275 -2.37 -22.16 11.77
CA PRO A 275 -1.15 -22.90 12.13
C PRO A 275 -0.07 -22.73 11.05
N ALA A 276 1.16 -22.36 11.47
CA ALA A 276 2.31 -22.27 10.58
C ALA A 276 2.77 -23.67 10.17
N GLN A 277 2.46 -24.07 8.94
CA GLN A 277 2.75 -25.40 8.40
C GLN A 277 3.38 -25.25 7.03
N ALA A 278 4.70 -25.39 6.97
CA ALA A 278 5.46 -25.36 5.73
C ALA A 278 5.26 -26.65 4.90
N HIS A 279 5.50 -26.53 3.60
CA HIS A 279 5.62 -27.70 2.73
C HIS A 279 6.60 -28.72 3.30
N PRO A 280 6.37 -30.06 3.16
CA PRO A 280 7.22 -31.09 3.74
C PRO A 280 8.71 -30.91 3.47
N GLU A 281 9.09 -30.42 2.30
CA GLU A 281 10.46 -30.12 1.91
C GLU A 281 11.12 -29.00 2.73
N TRP A 282 10.34 -28.14 3.35
CA TRP A 282 10.82 -27.00 4.15
C TRP A 282 10.83 -27.29 5.65
N ARG A 283 10.25 -28.38 6.07
CA ARG A 283 10.14 -28.75 7.47
C ARG A 283 11.51 -28.95 8.12
N GLY A 284 11.76 -28.19 9.21
CA GLY A 284 12.98 -28.28 10.00
C GLY A 284 14.20 -27.59 9.39
N LYS A 285 14.02 -26.75 8.36
CA LYS A 285 15.13 -25.99 7.76
C LYS A 285 15.49 -24.72 8.52
N SER A 286 14.50 -24.09 9.16
CA SER A 286 14.72 -22.87 9.92
C SER A 286 15.07 -23.13 11.38
N SER A 287 15.98 -22.32 11.95
CA SER A 287 16.31 -22.34 13.37
C SER A 287 15.14 -21.90 14.28
N LEU A 288 14.09 -21.29 13.71
CA LEU A 288 12.89 -20.86 14.42
C LEU A 288 11.71 -21.86 14.28
N GLY A 289 11.99 -23.12 13.91
CA GLY A 289 10.97 -24.16 13.78
C GLY A 289 9.91 -23.84 12.74
N ALA A 290 8.69 -24.34 12.94
CA ALA A 290 7.63 -24.29 11.93
C ALA A 290 7.31 -22.87 11.43
N TYR A 291 7.36 -21.85 12.27
CA TYR A 291 7.14 -20.46 11.84
C TYR A 291 8.24 -20.00 10.87
N GLY A 292 9.51 -20.22 11.23
CA GLY A 292 10.63 -19.88 10.37
C GLY A 292 10.65 -20.68 9.08
N ASP A 293 10.30 -21.98 9.13
CA ASP A 293 10.17 -22.83 7.94
C ASP A 293 9.18 -22.24 6.93
N VAL A 294 8.01 -21.77 7.40
CA VAL A 294 6.99 -21.15 6.56
C VAL A 294 7.45 -19.82 5.95
N VAL A 295 8.16 -18.98 6.72
CA VAL A 295 8.66 -17.68 6.21
C VAL A 295 9.78 -17.89 5.18
N GLU A 296 10.69 -18.84 5.42
CA GLU A 296 11.77 -19.16 4.48
C GLU A 296 11.22 -19.85 3.20
N GLU A 297 10.18 -20.71 3.32
CA GLU A 297 9.45 -21.23 2.16
C GLU A 297 8.79 -20.11 1.36
N LEU A 298 8.07 -19.21 2.03
CA LEU A 298 7.42 -18.05 1.43
C LEU A 298 8.42 -17.24 0.59
N ASP A 299 9.57 -16.88 1.16
CA ASP A 299 10.62 -16.14 0.46
C ASP A 299 11.10 -16.89 -0.80
N HIS A 300 11.38 -18.19 -0.68
CA HIS A 300 11.77 -19.02 -1.81
C HIS A 300 10.69 -19.05 -2.92
N ARG A 301 9.42 -19.25 -2.54
CA ARG A 301 8.30 -19.30 -3.50
C ARG A 301 8.11 -17.95 -4.22
N LEU A 302 8.32 -16.83 -3.54
CA LEU A 302 8.32 -15.51 -4.18
C LEU A 302 9.48 -15.39 -5.19
N GLY A 303 10.63 -16.00 -4.91
CA GLY A 303 11.74 -16.08 -5.87
C GLY A 303 11.35 -16.74 -7.19
N GLN A 304 10.47 -17.74 -7.17
CA GLN A 304 9.94 -18.39 -8.38
C GLN A 304 9.04 -17.43 -9.20
N ILE A 305 8.27 -16.57 -8.54
CA ILE A 305 7.48 -15.51 -9.21
C ILE A 305 8.41 -14.50 -9.88
N PHE A 306 9.42 -13.98 -9.17
CA PHE A 306 10.39 -13.06 -9.75
C PHE A 306 11.18 -13.68 -10.91
N GLN A 307 11.54 -14.97 -10.80
CA GLN A 307 12.18 -15.66 -11.92
C GLN A 307 11.24 -15.77 -13.12
N THR A 308 9.95 -16.06 -12.89
CA THR A 308 8.94 -16.10 -13.97
C THR A 308 8.80 -14.74 -14.66
N LEU A 309 8.83 -13.63 -13.92
CA LEU A 309 8.81 -12.27 -14.50
C LEU A 309 10.02 -12.02 -15.41
N ARG A 310 11.22 -12.43 -14.97
CA ARG A 310 12.46 -12.32 -15.78
C ARG A 310 12.39 -13.19 -17.03
N ASP A 311 12.03 -14.45 -16.89
CA ASP A 311 11.96 -15.41 -18.01
C ASP A 311 10.91 -14.99 -19.05
N SER A 312 9.84 -14.32 -18.60
CA SER A 312 8.78 -13.78 -19.46
C SER A 312 9.07 -12.38 -19.99
N GLN A 313 10.23 -11.79 -19.68
CA GLN A 313 10.61 -10.41 -20.03
C GLN A 313 9.62 -9.35 -19.51
N LEU A 314 8.96 -9.62 -18.40
CA LEU A 314 7.98 -8.73 -17.75
C LEU A 314 8.56 -7.94 -16.58
N ASP A 315 9.77 -8.27 -16.12
CA ASP A 315 10.35 -7.72 -14.90
C ASP A 315 10.44 -6.18 -14.92
N GLN A 316 10.89 -5.60 -16.04
CA GLN A 316 10.98 -4.15 -16.24
C GLN A 316 9.60 -3.46 -16.40
N GLN A 317 8.54 -4.22 -16.63
CA GLN A 317 7.18 -3.73 -16.84
C GLN A 317 6.26 -4.04 -15.66
N THR A 318 6.80 -4.50 -14.52
CA THR A 318 5.99 -4.95 -13.39
C THR A 318 6.37 -4.20 -12.12
N LEU A 319 5.40 -3.49 -11.56
CA LEU A 319 5.46 -2.97 -10.19
C LEU A 319 5.04 -4.07 -9.23
N VAL A 320 5.94 -4.45 -8.32
CA VAL A 320 5.66 -5.43 -7.25
C VAL A 320 5.68 -4.73 -5.91
N VAL A 321 4.61 -4.91 -5.13
CA VAL A 321 4.50 -4.45 -3.75
C VAL A 321 4.35 -5.67 -2.84
N PHE A 322 5.13 -5.73 -1.78
CA PHE A 322 5.06 -6.72 -0.71
C PHE A 322 4.73 -6.03 0.61
N LEU A 323 3.75 -6.56 1.36
CA LEU A 323 3.39 -6.05 2.69
C LEU A 323 2.75 -7.14 3.57
N SER A 324 2.72 -6.92 4.89
CA SER A 324 1.90 -7.71 5.81
C SER A 324 0.57 -7.02 6.09
N ASP A 325 -0.48 -7.81 6.40
CA ASP A 325 -1.81 -7.27 6.71
C ASP A 325 -1.93 -6.73 8.15
N ASN A 326 -1.17 -7.26 9.08
CA ASN A 326 -1.06 -6.80 10.47
C ASN A 326 0.21 -7.39 11.12
N GLY A 327 0.48 -6.99 12.36
CA GLY A 327 1.55 -7.57 13.16
C GLY A 327 1.30 -9.03 13.54
N PRO A 328 2.29 -9.71 14.15
CA PRO A 328 2.26 -11.17 14.34
C PRO A 328 1.24 -11.61 15.38
N GLU A 329 0.70 -12.81 15.19
CA GLU A 329 -0.28 -13.47 16.07
C GLU A 329 0.29 -13.68 17.49
N PRO A 330 -0.44 -13.31 18.57
CA PRO A 330 0.01 -13.51 19.95
C PRO A 330 0.41 -14.95 20.29
N GLY A 331 -0.24 -15.95 19.70
CA GLY A 331 0.09 -17.36 19.87
C GLY A 331 1.47 -17.74 19.30
N GLN A 332 1.99 -16.97 18.35
CA GLN A 332 3.27 -17.19 17.68
C GLN A 332 4.42 -16.33 18.26
N ARG A 333 4.19 -15.53 19.29
CA ARG A 333 5.14 -14.56 19.89
C ARG A 333 6.52 -15.12 20.27
N ARG A 334 6.67 -16.45 20.40
CA ARG A 334 7.97 -17.10 20.67
C ARG A 334 8.89 -17.08 19.46
N TRP A 335 8.33 -17.01 18.27
CA TRP A 335 9.03 -17.14 17.00
C TRP A 335 8.95 -15.88 16.18
N ALA A 336 7.75 -15.30 16.06
CA ALA A 336 7.48 -14.08 15.33
C ALA A 336 7.97 -12.82 16.05
N GLN A 337 8.43 -11.80 15.29
CA GLN A 337 9.12 -10.63 15.84
C GLN A 337 8.47 -9.32 15.34
N SER A 338 7.79 -8.61 16.23
CA SER A 338 7.41 -7.21 15.98
C SER A 338 8.52 -6.19 16.29
N LYS A 339 9.67 -6.66 16.79
CA LYS A 339 10.81 -5.78 17.19
C LYS A 339 11.23 -4.84 16.05
N PRO A 340 11.62 -3.59 16.39
CA PRO A 340 11.85 -3.06 17.75
C PRO A 340 10.57 -2.60 18.46
N TYR A 341 9.39 -2.82 17.88
CA TYR A 341 8.11 -2.29 18.35
C TYR A 341 7.45 -3.20 19.39
N ARG A 342 6.63 -2.58 20.26
CA ARG A 342 5.78 -3.28 21.22
C ARG A 342 4.40 -3.53 20.59
N GLY A 343 3.74 -4.58 21.04
CA GLY A 343 2.43 -4.97 20.55
C GLY A 343 2.51 -6.08 19.51
N LEU A 344 1.38 -6.65 19.22
CA LEU A 344 1.15 -7.78 18.33
C LEU A 344 -0.22 -7.58 17.67
N LYS A 345 -0.68 -8.48 16.81
CA LYS A 345 -2.06 -8.54 16.29
C LYS A 345 -3.07 -8.26 17.41
N TRP A 346 -4.17 -7.58 17.12
CA TRP A 346 -5.21 -7.08 18.07
C TRP A 346 -4.80 -5.87 18.91
N SER A 347 -3.56 -5.43 18.86
CA SER A 347 -3.07 -4.31 19.67
C SER A 347 -2.86 -3.06 18.81
N SER A 348 -3.39 -1.92 19.25
CA SER A 348 -3.14 -0.61 18.62
C SER A 348 -1.73 -0.07 18.82
N LEU A 349 -0.85 -0.80 19.55
CA LEU A 349 0.57 -0.46 19.63
C LEU A 349 1.27 -0.69 18.28
N GLU A 350 2.41 -0.06 18.08
CA GLU A 350 3.21 -0.10 16.84
C GLU A 350 3.37 -1.52 16.27
N GLY A 351 3.69 -2.51 17.09
CA GLY A 351 3.90 -3.89 16.65
C GLY A 351 2.65 -4.61 16.12
N GLY A 352 1.45 -4.04 16.33
CA GLY A 352 0.21 -4.54 15.74
C GLY A 352 -0.12 -3.94 14.37
N ASN A 353 0.38 -2.72 14.10
CA ASN A 353 0.04 -1.92 12.92
C ASN A 353 1.23 -1.66 12.00
N ARG A 354 2.44 -1.46 12.55
CA ARG A 354 3.63 -1.14 11.77
C ARG A 354 4.24 -2.44 11.28
N VAL A 355 4.22 -2.61 9.96
CA VAL A 355 4.51 -3.87 9.28
C VAL A 355 5.53 -3.69 8.16
N PRO A 356 6.21 -4.76 7.70
CA PRO A 356 7.10 -4.66 6.55
C PRO A 356 6.33 -4.25 5.29
N CYS A 357 6.95 -3.35 4.49
CA CYS A 357 6.47 -3.00 3.17
C CYS A 357 7.64 -2.68 2.24
N ILE A 358 7.67 -3.32 1.07
CA ILE A 358 8.71 -3.17 0.04
C ILE A 358 8.01 -2.95 -1.29
N ALA A 359 8.47 -1.98 -2.08
CA ALA A 359 8.02 -1.80 -3.46
C ALA A 359 9.21 -1.83 -4.43
N ARG A 360 9.05 -2.52 -5.56
CA ARG A 360 10.08 -2.67 -6.58
C ARG A 360 9.48 -2.53 -7.97
N TRP A 361 10.10 -1.67 -8.77
CA TRP A 361 9.85 -1.56 -10.20
C TRP A 361 11.16 -1.17 -10.89
N PRO A 362 11.88 -2.14 -11.49
CA PRO A 362 13.18 -1.88 -12.10
C PRO A 362 13.13 -0.78 -13.17
N GLY A 363 14.10 0.11 -13.15
CA GLY A 363 14.16 1.24 -14.08
C GLY A 363 13.17 2.38 -13.79
N VAL A 364 12.30 2.26 -12.77
CA VAL A 364 11.32 3.29 -12.39
C VAL A 364 11.50 3.72 -10.94
N ILE A 365 11.44 2.78 -9.99
CA ILE A 365 11.74 3.06 -8.58
C ILE A 365 13.26 2.96 -8.40
N PRO A 366 13.92 4.02 -7.92
CA PRO A 366 15.37 3.98 -7.67
C PRO A 366 15.72 2.89 -6.65
N PRO A 367 16.77 2.07 -6.90
CA PRO A 367 17.13 0.95 -6.04
C PRO A 367 17.74 1.40 -4.69
N GLY A 368 17.64 0.51 -3.69
CA GLY A 368 18.31 0.63 -2.40
C GLY A 368 17.77 1.73 -1.49
N ARG A 369 16.58 2.28 -1.78
CA ARG A 369 16.00 3.35 -0.98
C ARG A 369 15.38 2.85 0.32
N VAL A 370 15.50 3.67 1.35
CA VAL A 370 14.80 3.51 2.62
C VAL A 370 13.98 4.78 2.86
N VAL A 371 12.69 4.62 3.03
CA VAL A 371 11.73 5.72 3.23
C VAL A 371 11.13 5.59 4.62
N ALA A 372 11.25 6.66 5.41
CA ALA A 372 10.70 6.79 6.76
C ALA A 372 9.54 7.81 6.82
N ASP A 373 8.99 8.18 5.67
CA ASP A 373 7.78 8.99 5.63
C ASP A 373 6.57 8.13 6.00
N LEU A 374 5.60 8.75 6.70
CA LEU A 374 4.37 8.08 7.10
C LEU A 374 3.57 7.62 5.88
N THR A 375 3.39 6.32 5.74
CA THR A 375 2.60 5.69 4.68
C THR A 375 1.70 4.59 5.26
N ALA A 376 0.62 4.26 4.56
CA ALA A 376 -0.34 3.27 5.06
C ALA A 376 -0.94 2.43 3.93
N ALA A 377 -1.55 1.30 4.29
CA ALA A 377 -2.19 0.39 3.35
C ALA A 377 -3.26 1.08 2.48
N ILE A 378 -4.01 2.03 3.04
CA ILE A 378 -5.01 2.82 2.29
C ILE A 378 -4.40 3.66 1.17
N ASP A 379 -3.11 3.98 1.22
CA ASP A 379 -2.43 4.81 0.22
C ASP A 379 -2.11 4.04 -1.07
N TRP A 380 -2.17 2.71 -1.03
CA TRP A 380 -1.83 1.90 -2.20
C TRP A 380 -2.84 2.04 -3.34
N LEU A 381 -4.15 2.23 -3.08
CA LEU A 381 -5.13 2.43 -4.16
C LEU A 381 -4.78 3.68 -4.99
N PRO A 382 -4.71 4.91 -4.44
CA PRO A 382 -4.37 6.08 -5.25
C PRO A 382 -2.94 6.03 -5.81
N THR A 383 -1.99 5.42 -5.10
CA THR A 383 -0.59 5.33 -5.56
C THR A 383 -0.43 4.36 -6.73
N LEU A 384 -1.05 3.17 -6.69
CA LEU A 384 -0.97 2.20 -7.78
C LEU A 384 -1.72 2.65 -9.03
N THR A 385 -2.89 3.31 -8.86
CA THR A 385 -3.62 3.91 -9.98
C THR A 385 -2.83 5.03 -10.63
N ARG A 386 -2.16 5.89 -9.83
CA ARG A 386 -1.23 6.91 -10.36
C ARG A 386 -0.08 6.29 -11.13
N ALA A 387 0.56 5.25 -10.60
CA ALA A 387 1.66 4.54 -11.25
C ALA A 387 1.23 3.87 -12.56
N ALA A 388 -0.02 3.41 -12.64
CA ALA A 388 -0.63 2.79 -13.81
C ALA A 388 -1.22 3.78 -14.83
N GLY A 389 -1.21 5.08 -14.53
CA GLY A 389 -1.83 6.11 -15.38
C GLY A 389 -3.37 6.01 -15.42
N ILE A 390 -3.99 5.51 -14.35
CA ILE A 390 -5.44 5.37 -14.24
C ILE A 390 -6.02 6.60 -13.52
N ASP A 391 -7.06 7.21 -14.09
CA ASP A 391 -7.79 8.30 -13.44
C ASP A 391 -8.76 7.75 -12.39
N LEU A 392 -8.32 7.81 -11.13
CA LEU A 392 -9.10 7.36 -9.99
C LEU A 392 -10.34 8.22 -9.73
N ALA A 393 -10.30 9.52 -10.07
CA ALA A 393 -11.44 10.42 -9.85
C ALA A 393 -12.65 10.00 -10.68
N THR A 394 -12.44 9.62 -11.93
CA THR A 394 -13.50 9.09 -12.80
C THR A 394 -14.04 7.75 -12.28
N SER A 395 -13.17 6.85 -11.83
CA SER A 395 -13.57 5.52 -11.33
C SER A 395 -14.31 5.58 -9.99
N SER A 396 -14.10 6.63 -9.18
CA SER A 396 -14.65 6.74 -7.82
C SER A 396 -15.93 7.60 -7.74
N GLN A 397 -16.48 8.06 -8.87
CA GLN A 397 -17.72 8.84 -8.88
C GLN A 397 -18.87 8.06 -8.24
N ASN A 398 -19.60 8.73 -7.33
CA ASN A 398 -20.73 8.16 -6.57
C ASN A 398 -20.37 6.97 -5.64
N ARG A 399 -19.09 6.78 -5.30
CA ARG A 399 -18.61 5.75 -4.39
C ARG A 399 -18.17 6.37 -3.04
N PRO A 400 -18.00 5.58 -1.98
CA PRO A 400 -17.45 6.07 -0.72
C PRO A 400 -16.14 6.81 -0.91
N LYS A 401 -15.91 7.86 -0.12
CA LYS A 401 -14.69 8.66 -0.17
C LYS A 401 -13.47 7.80 0.10
N ILE A 402 -12.46 7.90 -0.77
CA ILE A 402 -11.13 7.31 -0.55
C ILE A 402 -10.38 8.19 0.46
N ASP A 403 -9.80 7.56 1.50
CA ASP A 403 -9.01 8.24 2.55
C ASP A 403 -7.51 8.15 2.28
N GLY A 404 -7.12 7.28 1.35
CA GLY A 404 -5.76 7.13 0.86
C GLY A 404 -5.27 8.37 0.12
N VAL A 405 -3.96 8.61 0.18
CA VAL A 405 -3.28 9.68 -0.55
C VAL A 405 -2.24 9.08 -1.49
N ASP A 406 -2.00 9.73 -2.62
CA ASP A 406 -0.96 9.32 -3.55
C ASP A 406 0.43 9.62 -2.97
N VAL A 407 1.22 8.56 -2.76
CA VAL A 407 2.61 8.63 -2.28
C VAL A 407 3.61 8.22 -3.36
N TRP A 408 3.21 8.24 -4.64
CA TRP A 408 4.06 7.82 -5.75
C TRP A 408 5.39 8.58 -5.81
N GLN A 409 5.36 9.89 -5.63
CA GLN A 409 6.57 10.71 -5.63
C GLN A 409 7.52 10.37 -4.47
N THR A 410 6.98 9.97 -3.32
CA THR A 410 7.77 9.47 -2.18
C THR A 410 8.55 8.21 -2.57
N LEU A 411 7.91 7.27 -3.29
CA LEU A 411 8.56 6.05 -3.79
C LEU A 411 9.67 6.38 -4.81
N LEU A 412 9.46 7.38 -5.66
CA LEU A 412 10.45 7.84 -6.64
C LEU A 412 11.61 8.65 -6.03
N GLY A 413 11.47 9.10 -4.79
CA GLY A 413 12.49 9.92 -4.14
C GLY A 413 12.39 11.41 -4.42
N THR A 414 11.29 11.85 -4.96
CA THR A 414 11.01 13.27 -5.15
C THR A 414 10.47 13.83 -3.84
N PRO A 415 11.15 14.79 -3.20
CA PRO A 415 10.65 15.39 -1.95
C PRO A 415 9.33 16.09 -2.16
N GLN A 416 8.36 15.80 -1.31
CA GLN A 416 7.10 16.52 -1.22
C GLN A 416 7.01 17.24 0.12
N GLN A 417 6.75 18.55 0.11
CA GLN A 417 6.60 19.34 1.31
C GLN A 417 5.32 20.19 1.25
N PRO A 418 4.36 19.96 2.16
CA PRO A 418 4.34 18.88 3.17
C PRO A 418 4.13 17.49 2.54
N HIS A 419 4.58 16.43 3.21
CA HIS A 419 4.31 15.04 2.78
C HIS A 419 2.79 14.83 2.67
N PRO A 420 2.28 14.12 1.64
CA PRO A 420 0.85 13.98 1.39
C PRO A 420 0.08 13.40 2.59
N ARG A 421 0.68 12.43 3.30
CA ARG A 421 0.08 11.88 4.52
C ARG A 421 0.65 12.55 5.76
N GLN A 422 -0.20 13.31 6.44
CA GLN A 422 0.14 14.02 7.69
C GLN A 422 -0.37 13.28 8.93
N HIS A 423 -1.45 12.50 8.79
CA HIS A 423 -2.16 11.84 9.89
C HIS A 423 -2.64 10.46 9.47
N LEU A 424 -2.69 9.55 10.42
CA LEU A 424 -3.28 8.23 10.26
C LEU A 424 -4.13 7.89 11.48
N LEU A 425 -5.31 7.31 11.24
CA LEU A 425 -6.20 6.81 12.29
C LEU A 425 -5.98 5.31 12.43
N PHE A 426 -5.97 4.85 13.68
CA PHE A 426 -5.81 3.44 14.03
C PHE A 426 -7.01 2.96 14.82
N TRP A 427 -7.35 1.71 14.60
CA TRP A 427 -8.31 0.94 15.39
C TRP A 427 -7.61 -0.29 15.95
N ASP A 428 -8.00 -0.70 17.16
CA ASP A 428 -7.74 -2.07 17.58
C ASP A 428 -8.68 -3.03 16.81
N GLY A 429 -8.51 -4.34 16.99
CA GLY A 429 -9.29 -5.30 16.22
C GLY A 429 -10.78 -5.35 16.60
N TRP A 430 -11.23 -4.60 17.62
CA TRP A 430 -12.59 -4.59 18.11
C TRP A 430 -13.39 -3.34 17.75
N GLY A 431 -12.79 -2.27 17.27
CA GLY A 431 -13.47 -1.04 16.80
C GLY A 431 -13.26 0.20 17.63
#